data_fde1cd4378ea55582484b6d6f5bbdc3e
#
_entry.id   fde1cd4378ea55582484b6d6f5bbdc3e
#
_cell.length_a   1.000
_cell.length_b   1.000
_cell.length_c   1.000
_cell.angle_alpha   90.00
_cell.angle_beta   90.00
_cell.angle_gamma   90.00
#
_symmetry.space_group_name_H-M   'P 1'
#
loop_
_entity.id
_entity.type
_entity.pdbx_description
1 polymer ?
#
loop_
_entity_poly.entity_id
_entity_poly.type
_entity_poly.pdbx_seq_one_letter_code
_entity_poly.pdbx_strand_id
1 'polypeptide(L)'
;DNHRKLIILGSGPAGYAASIYAARAGLNPLLITGAEEGGQLTTTTDVENWPGDSDLQGPELMERMKQHSLKFDVEIVNDHIHETMLTPKTKILTGNNEWSCDSLIIATGASAKYLGLDSETKYLGKGVSACATCDGFFYKDQIVTVVGGGNTAAEEALYLSNICCLLYTSDAADECSG
;
A
#
# COMPACT_ATOMS: atom_id res chain seq x y z
N ASP A 1 -11.29 -27.89 3.41
CA ASP A 1 -10.55 -27.77 2.15
C ASP A 1 -10.19 -26.29 1.95
N ASN A 2 -8.90 -25.99 1.96
CA ASN A 2 -8.38 -24.63 1.85
C ASN A 2 -8.08 -24.26 0.38
N HIS A 3 -8.68 -24.94 -0.58
CA HIS A 3 -8.57 -24.58 -1.99
C HIS A 3 -9.63 -23.54 -2.37
N ARG A 4 -9.24 -22.52 -3.15
CA ARG A 4 -10.11 -21.46 -3.68
C ARG A 4 -9.87 -21.26 -5.18
N LYS A 5 -10.91 -20.90 -5.92
CA LYS A 5 -10.74 -20.50 -7.32
C LYS A 5 -9.87 -19.26 -7.46
N LEU A 6 -10.06 -18.31 -6.55
CA LEU A 6 -9.33 -17.06 -6.53
C LEU A 6 -8.95 -16.68 -5.09
N ILE A 7 -7.67 -16.42 -4.88
CA ILE A 7 -7.17 -15.78 -3.66
C ILE A 7 -6.66 -14.39 -4.01
N ILE A 8 -6.97 -13.42 -3.15
CA ILE A 8 -6.45 -12.05 -3.19
C ILE A 8 -5.58 -11.86 -1.95
N LEU A 9 -4.31 -11.56 -2.15
CA LEU A 9 -3.34 -11.40 -1.08
C LEU A 9 -3.08 -9.94 -0.82
N GLY A 10 -3.51 -9.47 0.35
CA GLY A 10 -3.43 -8.08 0.80
C GLY A 10 -4.79 -7.40 0.90
N SER A 11 -5.00 -6.64 1.97
CA SER A 11 -6.25 -5.95 2.31
C SER A 11 -6.16 -4.42 2.21
N GLY A 12 -5.17 -3.90 1.51
CA GLY A 12 -5.14 -2.49 1.14
C GLY A 12 -6.20 -2.14 0.10
N PRO A 13 -6.25 -0.88 -0.37
CA PRO A 13 -7.24 -0.42 -1.36
C PRO A 13 -7.30 -1.29 -2.60
N ALA A 14 -6.15 -1.75 -3.10
CA ALA A 14 -6.07 -2.62 -4.28
C ALA A 14 -6.73 -3.99 -4.03
N GLY A 15 -6.48 -4.59 -2.85
CA GLY A 15 -7.06 -5.88 -2.49
C GLY A 15 -8.57 -5.80 -2.32
N TYR A 16 -9.08 -4.81 -1.58
CA TYR A 16 -10.52 -4.61 -1.44
C TYR A 16 -11.19 -4.28 -2.78
N ALA A 17 -10.61 -3.41 -3.60
CA ALA A 17 -11.16 -3.13 -4.93
C ALA A 17 -11.24 -4.40 -5.79
N ALA A 18 -10.17 -5.20 -5.83
CA ALA A 18 -10.16 -6.46 -6.56
C ALA A 18 -11.21 -7.44 -6.04
N SER A 19 -11.38 -7.54 -4.72
CA SER A 19 -12.34 -8.46 -4.09
C SER A 19 -13.79 -8.13 -4.44
N ILE A 20 -14.14 -6.85 -4.46
CA ILE A 20 -15.48 -6.38 -4.83
C ILE A 20 -15.80 -6.78 -6.27
N TYR A 21 -14.89 -6.51 -7.22
CA TYR A 21 -15.13 -6.86 -8.62
C TYR A 21 -15.14 -8.38 -8.86
N ALA A 22 -14.25 -9.11 -8.18
CA ALA A 22 -14.22 -10.57 -8.26
C ALA A 22 -15.52 -11.20 -7.72
N ALA A 23 -16.02 -10.74 -6.59
CA ALA A 23 -17.27 -11.20 -6.01
C ALA A 23 -18.46 -10.90 -6.94
N ARG A 24 -18.54 -9.68 -7.48
CA ARG A 24 -19.56 -9.29 -8.45
C ARG A 24 -19.50 -10.09 -9.76
N ALA A 25 -18.35 -10.65 -10.10
CA ALA A 25 -18.18 -11.57 -11.23
C ALA A 25 -18.51 -13.05 -10.87
N GLY A 26 -18.95 -13.33 -9.64
CA GLY A 26 -19.31 -14.68 -9.19
C GLY A 26 -18.11 -15.60 -8.94
N LEU A 27 -16.93 -15.04 -8.68
CA LEU A 27 -15.70 -15.82 -8.47
C LEU A 27 -15.52 -16.29 -7.03
N ASN A 28 -16.33 -15.80 -6.08
CA ASN A 28 -16.25 -16.11 -4.64
C ASN A 28 -14.81 -16.05 -4.12
N PRO A 29 -14.16 -14.88 -4.17
CA PRO A 29 -12.76 -14.75 -3.78
C PRO A 29 -12.58 -14.92 -2.28
N LEU A 30 -11.41 -15.48 -1.89
CA LEU A 30 -10.87 -15.35 -0.55
C LEU A 30 -9.90 -14.17 -0.53
N LEU A 31 -10.07 -13.23 0.40
CA LEU A 31 -9.10 -12.18 0.66
C LEU A 31 -8.32 -12.52 1.93
N ILE A 32 -6.99 -12.59 1.83
CA ILE A 32 -6.07 -12.77 2.96
C ILE A 32 -5.46 -11.43 3.30
N THR A 33 -5.65 -10.95 4.53
CA THR A 33 -5.36 -9.56 4.90
C THR A 33 -3.88 -9.20 4.89
N GLY A 34 -3.00 -10.13 5.22
CA GLY A 34 -1.60 -9.86 5.55
C GLY A 34 -1.43 -9.57 7.04
N ALA A 35 -0.25 -9.08 7.43
CA ALA A 35 0.07 -8.78 8.83
C ALA A 35 -0.74 -7.60 9.39
N GLU A 36 -1.03 -6.60 8.55
CA GLU A 36 -1.78 -5.40 8.91
C GLU A 36 -3.01 -5.27 8.01
N GLU A 37 -4.19 -5.49 8.60
CA GLU A 37 -5.45 -5.34 7.88
C GLU A 37 -5.69 -3.88 7.50
N GLY A 38 -6.00 -3.62 6.23
CA GLY A 38 -6.19 -2.28 5.67
C GLY A 38 -4.91 -1.66 5.09
N GLY A 39 -3.74 -2.20 5.42
CA GLY A 39 -2.45 -1.74 4.90
C GLY A 39 -2.07 -0.33 5.34
N GLN A 40 -1.22 0.34 4.58
CA GLN A 40 -0.62 1.62 4.96
C GLN A 40 -1.62 2.76 5.21
N LEU A 41 -2.78 2.77 4.57
CA LEU A 41 -3.77 3.82 4.79
C LEU A 41 -4.33 3.82 6.22
N THR A 42 -4.21 2.72 6.97
CA THR A 42 -4.62 2.69 8.38
C THR A 42 -3.80 3.61 9.29
N THR A 43 -2.61 4.00 8.85
CA THR A 43 -1.72 4.93 9.56
C THR A 43 -1.73 6.34 8.96
N THR A 44 -2.49 6.57 7.88
CA THR A 44 -2.62 7.87 7.22
C THR A 44 -3.76 8.65 7.85
N THR A 45 -3.53 9.91 8.22
CA THR A 45 -4.58 10.78 8.76
C THR A 45 -5.51 11.24 7.65
N ASP A 46 -5.12 12.23 6.87
CA ASP A 46 -5.99 12.87 5.88
C ASP A 46 -5.73 12.27 4.49
N VAL A 47 -6.80 11.89 3.80
CA VAL A 47 -6.77 11.37 2.44
C VAL A 47 -7.57 12.30 1.54
N GLU A 48 -6.87 13.21 0.85
CA GLU A 48 -7.49 14.22 -0.03
C GLU A 48 -7.60 13.78 -1.49
N ASN A 49 -6.90 12.73 -1.87
CA ASN A 49 -6.79 12.25 -3.25
C ASN A 49 -7.67 11.03 -3.55
N TRP A 50 -8.67 10.76 -2.71
CA TRP A 50 -9.65 9.71 -2.99
C TRP A 50 -10.83 10.27 -3.80
N PRO A 51 -11.01 9.90 -5.09
CA PRO A 51 -12.09 10.41 -5.90
C PRO A 51 -13.45 9.90 -5.42
N GLY A 52 -14.23 10.73 -4.82
CA GLY A 52 -15.56 10.40 -4.29
C GLY A 52 -15.78 10.85 -2.86
N ASP A 53 -14.72 11.21 -2.16
CA ASP A 53 -14.78 11.84 -0.84
C ASP A 53 -13.53 12.71 -0.65
N SER A 54 -13.70 13.98 -0.30
CA SER A 54 -12.62 14.96 -0.15
C SER A 54 -12.14 15.12 1.30
N ASP A 55 -12.91 14.61 2.26
CA ASP A 55 -12.67 14.79 3.69
C ASP A 55 -12.71 13.43 4.39
N LEU A 56 -11.70 12.61 4.14
CA LEU A 56 -11.69 11.24 4.62
C LEU A 56 -10.37 10.92 5.31
N GLN A 57 -10.45 10.21 6.42
CA GLN A 57 -9.27 9.65 7.08
C GLN A 57 -8.96 8.24 6.57
N GLY A 58 -7.68 7.89 6.53
CA GLY A 58 -7.24 6.59 6.01
C GLY A 58 -7.91 5.39 6.68
N PRO A 59 -7.96 5.29 8.03
CA PRO A 59 -8.66 4.21 8.72
C PRO A 59 -10.14 4.10 8.35
N GLU A 60 -10.83 5.23 8.22
CA GLU A 60 -12.23 5.26 7.83
C GLU A 60 -12.44 4.76 6.40
N LEU A 61 -11.57 5.18 5.47
CA LEU A 61 -11.60 4.68 4.10
C LEU A 61 -11.44 3.17 4.06
N MET A 62 -10.48 2.63 4.81
CA MET A 62 -10.24 1.17 4.83
C MET A 62 -11.42 0.42 5.42
N GLU A 63 -12.05 0.92 6.46
CA GLU A 63 -13.25 0.31 7.03
C GLU A 63 -14.43 0.34 6.03
N ARG A 64 -14.65 1.46 5.34
CA ARG A 64 -15.68 1.56 4.29
C ARG A 64 -15.42 0.57 3.15
N MET A 65 -14.17 0.39 2.71
CA MET A 65 -13.82 -0.57 1.67
C MET A 65 -14.00 -2.02 2.12
N LYS A 66 -13.66 -2.33 3.37
CA LYS A 66 -13.91 -3.62 4.01
C LYS A 66 -15.41 -3.95 4.02
N GLN A 67 -16.22 -3.03 4.52
CA GLN A 67 -17.67 -3.19 4.58
C GLN A 67 -18.29 -3.35 3.17
N HIS A 68 -17.72 -2.67 2.18
CA HIS A 68 -18.14 -2.84 0.80
C HIS A 68 -17.82 -4.24 0.25
N SER A 69 -16.66 -4.81 0.60
CA SER A 69 -16.32 -6.19 0.24
C SER A 69 -17.25 -7.20 0.92
N LEU A 70 -17.49 -7.03 2.22
CA LEU A 70 -18.41 -7.88 2.99
C LEU A 70 -19.84 -7.84 2.48
N LYS A 71 -20.30 -6.71 1.93
CA LYS A 71 -21.62 -6.58 1.29
C LYS A 71 -21.82 -7.56 0.11
N PHE A 72 -20.73 -7.98 -0.52
CA PHE A 72 -20.75 -8.97 -1.61
C PHE A 72 -20.28 -10.35 -1.16
N ASP A 73 -20.39 -10.64 0.13
CA ASP A 73 -20.08 -11.94 0.74
C ASP A 73 -18.61 -12.40 0.48
N VAL A 74 -17.67 -11.44 0.38
CA VAL A 74 -16.25 -11.77 0.29
C VAL A 74 -15.80 -12.40 1.60
N GLU A 75 -15.22 -13.61 1.51
CA GLU A 75 -14.57 -14.24 2.64
C GLU A 75 -13.26 -13.53 2.93
N ILE A 76 -13.09 -12.98 4.16
CA ILE A 76 -11.88 -12.29 4.60
C ILE A 76 -11.25 -13.08 5.74
N VAL A 77 -9.97 -13.44 5.59
CA VAL A 77 -9.22 -14.20 6.58
C VAL A 77 -7.98 -13.41 7.00
N ASN A 78 -7.79 -13.31 8.31
CA ASN A 78 -6.58 -12.73 8.87
C ASN A 78 -5.50 -13.81 8.92
N ASP A 79 -4.58 -13.75 7.98
CA ASP A 79 -3.40 -14.61 7.89
C ASP A 79 -2.26 -13.84 7.23
N HIS A 80 -1.02 -14.21 7.55
CA HIS A 80 0.19 -13.63 6.97
C HIS A 80 0.95 -14.69 6.18
N ILE A 81 0.97 -14.53 4.87
CA ILE A 81 1.67 -15.45 3.98
C ILE A 81 3.16 -15.09 3.97
N HIS A 82 3.99 -16.05 4.36
CA HIS A 82 5.45 -15.89 4.41
C HIS A 82 6.19 -16.75 3.38
N GLU A 83 5.51 -17.73 2.78
CA GLU A 83 6.09 -18.58 1.75
C GLU A 83 5.07 -18.85 0.64
N THR A 84 5.55 -18.94 -0.60
CA THR A 84 4.71 -19.26 -1.74
C THR A 84 5.39 -20.22 -2.69
N MET A 85 4.63 -21.18 -3.24
CA MET A 85 5.01 -22.00 -4.36
C MET A 85 4.12 -21.68 -5.54
N LEU A 86 4.62 -20.94 -6.51
CA LEU A 86 3.86 -20.46 -7.66
C LEU A 86 4.34 -21.10 -8.94
N THR A 87 3.57 -22.02 -9.49
CA THR A 87 3.78 -22.64 -10.80
C THR A 87 2.54 -22.44 -11.67
N PRO A 88 2.63 -22.65 -12.98
CA PRO A 88 1.43 -22.58 -13.84
C PRO A 88 0.28 -23.51 -13.41
N LYS A 89 0.61 -24.64 -12.78
CA LYS A 89 -0.38 -25.65 -12.37
C LYS A 89 -0.74 -25.61 -10.90
N THR A 90 0.15 -25.10 -10.05
CA THR A 90 0.01 -25.16 -8.59
C THR A 90 0.34 -23.81 -7.97
N LYS A 91 -0.53 -23.30 -7.14
CA LYS A 91 -0.31 -22.10 -6.34
C LYS A 91 -0.63 -22.45 -4.90
N ILE A 92 0.42 -22.52 -4.08
CA ILE A 92 0.35 -22.79 -2.64
C ILE A 92 0.85 -21.55 -1.91
N LEU A 93 0.14 -21.17 -0.89
CA LEU A 93 0.43 -20.01 -0.01
C LEU A 93 0.49 -20.54 1.42
N THR A 94 1.60 -20.34 2.08
CA THR A 94 1.83 -20.81 3.45
C THR A 94 1.91 -19.64 4.42
N GLY A 95 1.00 -19.64 5.35
CA GLY A 95 0.92 -18.72 6.47
C GLY A 95 0.75 -19.51 7.78
N ASN A 96 -0.19 -19.09 8.63
CA ASN A 96 -0.66 -19.91 9.74
C ASN A 96 -1.44 -21.13 9.22
N ASN A 97 -2.01 -21.01 8.05
CA ASN A 97 -2.64 -22.09 7.31
C ASN A 97 -1.98 -22.26 5.93
N GLU A 98 -2.14 -23.44 5.35
CA GLU A 98 -1.79 -23.67 3.94
C GLU A 98 -3.03 -23.49 3.08
N TRP A 99 -2.88 -22.66 2.05
CA TRP A 99 -3.93 -22.32 1.07
C TRP A 99 -3.49 -22.72 -0.32
N SER A 100 -4.43 -23.07 -1.18
CA SER A 100 -4.15 -23.26 -2.60
C SER A 100 -5.22 -22.58 -3.47
N CYS A 101 -4.85 -22.22 -4.70
CA CYS A 101 -5.78 -21.56 -5.60
C CYS A 101 -5.50 -21.83 -7.07
N ASP A 102 -6.54 -21.65 -7.89
CA ASP A 102 -6.41 -21.65 -9.36
C ASP A 102 -5.75 -20.34 -9.84
N SER A 103 -6.16 -19.22 -9.26
CA SER A 103 -5.69 -17.88 -9.61
C SER A 103 -5.35 -17.08 -8.36
N LEU A 104 -4.31 -16.24 -8.46
CA LEU A 104 -3.84 -15.37 -7.39
C LEU A 104 -3.75 -13.93 -7.87
N ILE A 105 -4.29 -13.00 -7.09
CA ILE A 105 -4.04 -11.57 -7.21
C ILE A 105 -3.11 -11.16 -6.07
N ILE A 106 -1.96 -10.59 -6.39
CA ILE A 106 -0.99 -10.07 -5.42
C ILE A 106 -1.24 -8.57 -5.27
N ALA A 107 -1.73 -8.17 -4.10
CA ALA A 107 -2.07 -6.80 -3.75
C ALA A 107 -1.42 -6.39 -2.42
N THR A 108 -0.19 -6.86 -2.19
CA THR A 108 0.52 -6.74 -0.91
C THR A 108 1.09 -5.35 -0.63
N GLY A 109 0.98 -4.43 -1.59
CA GLY A 109 1.52 -3.09 -1.47
C GLY A 109 3.04 -3.05 -1.43
N ALA A 110 3.56 -1.98 -0.84
CA ALA A 110 4.98 -1.77 -0.62
C ALA A 110 5.20 -1.03 0.69
N SER A 111 6.36 -1.19 1.29
CA SER A 111 6.79 -0.41 2.44
C SER A 111 7.91 0.52 2.01
N ALA A 112 7.84 1.77 2.47
CA ALA A 112 8.90 2.74 2.25
C ALA A 112 10.20 2.30 2.97
N LYS A 113 11.33 2.60 2.35
CA LYS A 113 12.64 2.47 2.99
C LYS A 113 13.03 3.83 3.53
N TYR A 114 13.23 3.89 4.83
CA TYR A 114 13.71 5.08 5.53
C TYR A 114 15.21 4.97 5.81
N LEU A 115 15.84 6.08 6.16
CA LEU A 115 17.25 6.14 6.53
C LEU A 115 17.53 5.53 7.91
N GLY A 116 16.50 5.38 8.73
CA GLY A 116 16.61 4.86 10.10
C GLY A 116 16.90 5.92 11.14
N LEU A 117 16.60 7.19 10.84
CA LEU A 117 16.79 8.31 11.76
C LEU A 117 15.56 8.47 12.67
N ASP A 118 15.77 8.77 13.95
CA ASP A 118 14.70 9.04 14.91
C ASP A 118 13.77 10.19 14.45
N SER A 119 14.34 11.15 13.73
CA SER A 119 13.61 12.27 13.16
C SER A 119 12.58 11.86 12.11
N GLU A 120 12.80 10.78 11.38
CA GLU A 120 11.85 10.29 10.38
C GLU A 120 10.54 9.87 11.05
N THR A 121 10.64 9.06 12.11
CA THR A 121 9.46 8.64 12.89
C THR A 121 8.75 9.84 13.53
N LYS A 122 9.53 10.79 14.06
CA LYS A 122 8.99 11.99 14.74
C LYS A 122 8.22 12.91 13.81
N TYR A 123 8.68 13.03 12.56
CA TYR A 123 8.13 13.98 11.58
C TYR A 123 7.37 13.31 10.44
N LEU A 124 7.13 12.02 10.53
CA LEU A 124 6.31 11.30 9.55
C LEU A 124 4.91 11.94 9.44
N GLY A 125 4.50 12.31 8.24
CA GLY A 125 3.27 13.08 7.98
C GLY A 125 3.32 14.55 8.47
N LYS A 126 4.47 15.02 8.96
CA LYS A 126 4.67 16.39 9.49
C LYS A 126 5.93 17.05 8.93
N GLY A 127 6.32 16.70 7.73
CA GLY A 127 7.53 17.17 7.06
C GLY A 127 8.41 16.06 6.49
N VAL A 128 8.21 14.81 6.91
CA VAL A 128 8.82 13.62 6.33
C VAL A 128 7.74 12.78 5.68
N SER A 129 7.94 12.43 4.43
CA SER A 129 7.05 11.57 3.64
C SER A 129 7.88 10.65 2.75
N ALA A 130 7.29 9.53 2.35
CA ALA A 130 7.84 8.63 1.36
C ALA A 130 6.94 8.52 0.11
N CYS A 131 6.05 9.49 -0.11
CA CYS A 131 5.14 9.52 -1.24
C CYS A 131 4.84 10.96 -1.66
N ALA A 132 5.50 11.45 -2.71
CA ALA A 132 5.29 12.81 -3.20
C ALA A 132 3.88 13.02 -3.78
N THR A 133 3.31 12.02 -4.45
CA THR A 133 1.95 12.11 -4.99
C THR A 133 0.87 12.09 -3.92
N CYS A 134 1.18 11.57 -2.72
CA CYS A 134 0.27 11.56 -1.58
C CYS A 134 0.30 12.92 -0.86
N ASP A 135 1.50 13.36 -0.49
CA ASP A 135 1.70 14.44 0.47
C ASP A 135 2.29 15.71 -0.15
N GLY A 136 2.83 15.64 -1.37
CA GLY A 136 3.55 16.75 -2.00
C GLY A 136 2.73 18.02 -2.13
N PHE A 137 1.41 17.91 -2.30
CA PHE A 137 0.50 19.05 -2.40
C PHE A 137 0.51 19.93 -1.15
N PHE A 138 0.67 19.34 0.05
CA PHE A 138 0.75 20.06 1.33
C PHE A 138 2.01 20.94 1.42
N TYR A 139 3.02 20.68 0.60
CA TYR A 139 4.29 21.42 0.57
C TYR A 139 4.44 22.30 -0.67
N LYS A 140 3.30 22.63 -1.32
CA LYS A 140 3.28 23.55 -2.45
C LYS A 140 3.94 24.87 -2.10
N ASP A 141 4.76 25.39 -3.02
CA ASP A 141 5.51 26.64 -2.88
C ASP A 141 6.50 26.65 -1.69
N GLN A 142 6.83 25.49 -1.11
CA GLN A 142 7.81 25.34 -0.04
C GLN A 142 9.14 24.77 -0.58
N ILE A 143 10.14 24.81 0.29
CA ILE A 143 11.44 24.20 0.01
C ILE A 143 11.38 22.74 0.47
N VAL A 144 11.70 21.80 -0.42
CA VAL A 144 11.70 20.37 -0.11
C VAL A 144 13.03 19.74 -0.50
N THR A 145 13.34 18.61 0.14
CA THR A 145 14.50 17.79 -0.16
C THR A 145 14.06 16.37 -0.45
N VAL A 146 14.54 15.78 -1.55
CA VAL A 146 14.37 14.37 -1.86
C VAL A 146 15.69 13.66 -1.57
N VAL A 147 15.63 12.59 -0.76
CA VAL A 147 16.77 11.76 -0.41
C VAL A 147 16.66 10.40 -1.06
N GLY A 148 17.65 10.02 -1.86
CA GLY A 148 17.75 8.76 -2.56
C GLY A 148 18.22 8.92 -4.01
N GLY A 149 18.83 7.88 -4.56
CA GLY A 149 19.35 7.82 -5.93
C GLY A 149 18.65 6.79 -6.82
N GLY A 150 17.56 6.16 -6.35
CA GLY A 150 16.81 5.18 -7.12
C GLY A 150 15.73 5.79 -8.02
N ASN A 151 15.07 4.95 -8.83
CA ASN A 151 14.01 5.40 -9.75
C ASN A 151 12.89 6.15 -9.02
N THR A 152 12.44 5.66 -7.88
CA THR A 152 11.40 6.32 -7.09
C THR A 152 11.81 7.74 -6.70
N ALA A 153 13.03 7.95 -6.21
CA ALA A 153 13.50 9.27 -5.84
C ALA A 153 13.56 10.23 -7.04
N ALA A 154 13.96 9.73 -8.21
CA ALA A 154 13.98 10.54 -9.45
C ALA A 154 12.57 10.90 -9.91
N GLU A 155 11.63 9.97 -9.89
CA GLU A 155 10.22 10.21 -10.25
C GLU A 155 9.55 11.19 -9.30
N GLU A 156 9.77 11.04 -7.99
CA GLU A 156 9.25 11.94 -6.96
C GLU A 156 9.85 13.34 -7.05
N ALA A 157 11.15 13.45 -7.33
CA ALA A 157 11.81 14.73 -7.57
C ALA A 157 11.22 15.45 -8.78
N LEU A 158 10.97 14.74 -9.89
CA LEU A 158 10.31 15.30 -11.08
C LEU A 158 8.89 15.79 -10.76
N TYR A 159 8.14 15.04 -9.98
CA TYR A 159 6.80 15.45 -9.56
C TYR A 159 6.86 16.72 -8.70
N LEU A 160 7.69 16.72 -7.65
CA LEU A 160 7.83 17.83 -6.71
C LEU A 160 8.38 19.10 -7.36
N SER A 161 9.23 18.99 -8.40
CA SER A 161 9.76 20.15 -9.12
C SER A 161 8.69 21.03 -9.78
N ASN A 162 7.49 20.48 -9.99
CA ASN A 162 6.36 21.22 -10.58
C ASN A 162 5.51 21.96 -9.54
N ILE A 163 5.67 21.66 -8.25
CA ILE A 163 4.80 22.20 -7.21
C ILE A 163 5.55 22.91 -6.09
N CYS A 164 6.85 22.60 -5.89
CA CYS A 164 7.66 23.20 -4.83
C CYS A 164 8.41 24.44 -5.34
N CYS A 165 8.70 25.36 -4.43
CA CYS A 165 9.48 26.57 -4.70
C CYS A 165 10.96 26.25 -5.02
N LEU A 166 11.52 25.30 -4.29
CA LEU A 166 12.92 24.88 -4.42
C LEU A 166 13.04 23.41 -4.05
N LEU A 167 13.75 22.65 -4.87
CA LEU A 167 13.99 21.23 -4.66
C LEU A 167 15.50 20.97 -4.49
N TYR A 168 15.87 20.37 -3.37
CA TYR A 168 17.17 19.76 -3.19
C TYR A 168 17.09 18.26 -3.40
N THR A 169 18.15 17.68 -3.95
CA THR A 169 18.31 16.22 -4.07
C THR A 169 19.60 15.79 -3.40
N SER A 170 19.58 14.71 -2.65
CA SER A 170 20.75 14.08 -2.04
C SER A 170 20.65 12.57 -2.22
N ASP A 171 21.76 11.93 -2.64
CA ASP A 171 21.84 10.48 -2.66
C ASP A 171 22.21 10.00 -1.24
N ALA A 172 21.44 9.07 -0.69
CA ALA A 172 21.72 8.47 0.61
C ALA A 172 23.06 7.72 0.66
N ALA A 173 23.63 7.35 -0.50
CA ALA A 173 24.94 6.73 -0.59
C ALA A 173 26.11 7.72 -0.37
N ASP A 174 25.89 9.00 -0.63
CA ASP A 174 26.92 10.04 -0.47
C ASP A 174 27.14 10.44 1.02
N GLU A 175 26.15 10.17 1.87
CA GLU A 175 26.20 10.49 3.30
C GLU A 175 26.97 9.45 4.15
N CYS A 176 27.27 8.28 3.59
CA CYS A 176 28.00 7.20 4.28
C CYS A 176 29.53 7.24 4.12
N SER A 177 30.09 8.29 3.51
CA SER A 177 31.53 8.43 3.25
C SER A 177 32.21 9.51 4.06
N GLY A 178 31.68 9.85 5.24
CA GLY A 178 32.25 10.76 6.23
C GLY A 178 32.79 10.05 7.47
#